data_2fe419de39f001f1c6ae83a4c4fba132
#
_entry.id   2fe419de39f001f1c6ae83a4c4fba132
#
_cell.length_a   1.000
_cell.length_b   1.000
_cell.length_c   1.000
_cell.angle_alpha   90.00
_cell.angle_beta   90.00
_cell.angle_gamma   90.00
#
_symmetry.space_group_name_H-M   'P 1'
#
loop_
_entity.id
_entity.type
_entity.pdbx_description
1 polymer ?
#
loop_
_entity_poly.entity_id
_entity_poly.type
_entity_poly.pdbx_seq_one_letter_code
_entity_poly.pdbx_strand_id
1 'polypeptide(L)'
;MPRKVLMIAPTSFFSDTGCHVRILEEARALRQRGHAVSICTYRKGRDIDGFPIYRTAPLPWRQHYEVGSSRHKFAYDALLVLRVLERALRDRPDVIHAHMHEGALIGGVVGRALGIPMLFDFQGSATSEMMDHHFLDPKGPWYGPMRRLERWIDRLPSAFVTSTHSAARLLREEFGVPPERVTPVLDCVNSDAWRPDIITAEERAALRQSLGIPADARLVVYLGLLAEHQGTTLLLRAATHVVRELPDAYFLVMGYPGVSEYRAYAQSLGLAGRVVLTGRMDYEQAPRYLALGDIAVAPKVSATEGAGKLLNYLAMGLPTVTFTTPVNEEYLGELGLYAETADEPGLAEALIRALREVESPRPLGQAMRRRAIERFDWSDAAAEIEAVYERIAGRNAPVPSKRPVARDSC
;
A
#
# COMPACT_ATOMS: atom_id res chain seq x y z
N MET A 1 11.11 -16.44 17.60
CA MET A 1 12.56 -16.14 17.84
C MET A 1 13.02 -15.05 16.87
N PRO A 2 13.88 -14.10 17.30
CA PRO A 2 14.47 -13.11 16.40
C PRO A 2 15.13 -13.75 15.17
N ARG A 3 14.88 -13.22 13.99
CA ARG A 3 15.38 -13.73 12.71
C ARG A 3 16.05 -12.62 11.91
N LYS A 4 16.97 -12.99 11.03
CA LYS A 4 17.50 -12.11 10.01
C LYS A 4 16.60 -12.20 8.78
N VAL A 5 15.95 -11.08 8.43
CA VAL A 5 15.02 -10.99 7.30
C VAL A 5 15.63 -10.11 6.22
N LEU A 6 15.74 -10.64 4.99
CA LEU A 6 16.12 -9.88 3.81
C LEU A 6 14.86 -9.56 3.01
N MET A 7 14.40 -8.31 3.07
CA MET A 7 13.30 -7.83 2.26
C MET A 7 13.77 -7.46 0.86
N ILE A 8 12.99 -7.81 -0.16
CA ILE A 8 13.22 -7.43 -1.56
C ILE A 8 12.10 -6.52 -2.00
N ALA A 9 12.43 -5.26 -2.26
CA ALA A 9 11.53 -4.22 -2.70
C ALA A 9 11.92 -3.75 -4.12
N PRO A 10 11.38 -4.38 -5.20
CA PRO A 10 11.73 -4.05 -6.60
C PRO A 10 11.09 -2.73 -7.03
N THR A 11 11.42 -1.65 -6.34
CA THR A 11 10.82 -0.34 -6.49
C THR A 11 11.80 0.75 -6.06
N SER A 12 11.45 2.02 -6.26
CA SER A 12 12.23 3.18 -5.76
C SER A 12 11.90 3.46 -4.29
N PHE A 13 12.18 2.50 -3.43
CA PHE A 13 11.91 2.59 -2.01
C PHE A 13 12.81 3.65 -1.33
N PHE A 14 12.31 4.61 -0.59
CA PHE A 14 10.96 4.98 -0.26
C PHE A 14 10.54 6.20 -1.09
N SER A 15 9.33 6.22 -1.65
CA SER A 15 8.81 7.37 -2.41
C SER A 15 7.33 7.67 -2.10
N ASP A 16 6.90 7.40 -0.87
CA ASP A 16 5.60 7.79 -0.30
C ASP A 16 4.37 7.24 -1.07
N THR A 17 4.50 6.08 -1.73
CA THR A 17 3.41 5.38 -2.42
C THR A 17 2.91 4.18 -1.62
N GLY A 18 1.70 3.70 -1.90
CA GLY A 18 1.03 2.68 -1.09
C GLY A 18 1.85 1.41 -0.82
N CYS A 19 2.44 0.80 -1.86
CA CYS A 19 3.28 -0.39 -1.70
C CYS A 19 4.54 -0.12 -0.86
N HIS A 20 5.13 1.09 -0.95
CA HIS A 20 6.28 1.47 -0.14
C HIS A 20 5.92 1.63 1.34
N VAL A 21 4.72 2.18 1.61
CA VAL A 21 4.21 2.33 2.98
C VAL A 21 4.04 0.96 3.62
N ARG A 22 3.43 -0.01 2.91
CA ARG A 22 3.28 -1.38 3.41
C ARG A 22 4.64 -1.99 3.75
N ILE A 23 5.61 -1.96 2.83
CA ILE A 23 6.96 -2.47 3.06
C ILE A 23 7.62 -1.81 4.29
N LEU A 24 7.48 -0.49 4.43
CA LEU A 24 8.04 0.26 5.55
C LEU A 24 7.43 -0.13 6.89
N GLU A 25 6.10 -0.14 6.96
CA GLU A 25 5.41 -0.43 8.22
C GLU A 25 5.56 -1.90 8.64
N GLU A 26 5.56 -2.84 7.69
CA GLU A 26 5.95 -4.24 7.97
C GLU A 26 7.37 -4.34 8.53
N ALA A 27 8.33 -3.67 7.90
CA ALA A 27 9.71 -3.66 8.35
C ALA A 27 9.84 -3.06 9.77
N ARG A 28 9.10 -1.96 10.06
CA ARG A 28 9.06 -1.33 11.39
C ARG A 28 8.48 -2.28 12.44
N ALA A 29 7.32 -2.86 12.17
CA ALA A 29 6.63 -3.76 13.08
C ALA A 29 7.45 -5.04 13.37
N LEU A 30 8.06 -5.63 12.36
CA LEU A 30 8.95 -6.78 12.52
C LEU A 30 10.21 -6.43 13.35
N ARG A 31 10.77 -5.23 13.18
CA ARG A 31 11.88 -4.78 14.03
C ARG A 31 11.47 -4.56 15.47
N GLN A 32 10.30 -3.99 15.73
CA GLN A 32 9.77 -3.83 17.08
C GLN A 32 9.64 -5.18 17.80
N ARG A 33 9.39 -6.27 17.05
CA ARG A 33 9.38 -7.65 17.53
C ARG A 33 10.76 -8.29 17.63
N GLY A 34 11.82 -7.53 17.36
CA GLY A 34 13.22 -7.96 17.54
C GLY A 34 13.87 -8.60 16.33
N HIS A 35 13.22 -8.64 15.15
CA HIS A 35 13.85 -9.15 13.93
C HIS A 35 14.91 -8.19 13.38
N ALA A 36 15.99 -8.73 12.81
CA ALA A 36 16.99 -7.96 12.08
C ALA A 36 16.55 -7.84 10.61
N VAL A 37 15.91 -6.74 10.26
CA VAL A 37 15.38 -6.50 8.91
C VAL A 37 16.36 -5.65 8.10
N SER A 38 16.65 -6.08 6.86
CA SER A 38 17.39 -5.30 5.84
C SER A 38 16.62 -5.31 4.53
N ILE A 39 16.77 -4.24 3.72
CA ILE A 39 15.98 -4.03 2.49
C ILE A 39 16.90 -3.89 1.28
N CYS A 40 16.71 -4.73 0.26
CA CYS A 40 17.31 -4.55 -1.07
C CYS A 40 16.32 -3.87 -2.01
N THR A 41 16.74 -2.79 -2.67
CA THR A 41 15.86 -1.97 -3.50
C THR A 41 16.59 -1.31 -4.66
N TYR A 42 15.87 -0.68 -5.59
CA TYR A 42 16.47 0.09 -6.68
C TYR A 42 17.26 1.31 -6.18
N ARG A 43 18.07 1.89 -7.08
CA ARG A 43 18.98 3.00 -6.77
C ARG A 43 18.27 4.23 -6.20
N LYS A 44 17.08 4.56 -6.70
CA LYS A 44 16.35 5.77 -6.32
C LYS A 44 15.43 5.55 -5.12
N GLY A 45 15.02 6.64 -4.50
CA GLY A 45 14.24 6.70 -3.28
C GLY A 45 15.01 7.35 -2.15
N ARG A 46 14.33 7.78 -1.09
CA ARG A 46 14.95 8.30 0.12
C ARG A 46 15.31 7.17 1.09
N ASP A 47 16.34 7.35 1.87
CA ASP A 47 16.67 6.44 2.95
C ASP A 47 15.74 6.70 4.14
N ILE A 48 15.42 5.64 4.87
CA ILE A 48 14.61 5.69 6.09
C ILE A 48 15.52 5.28 7.23
N ASP A 49 15.53 6.08 8.28
CA ASP A 49 16.33 5.80 9.46
C ASP A 49 15.94 4.47 10.11
N GLY A 50 16.98 3.82 10.64
CA GLY A 50 16.79 2.59 11.40
C GLY A 50 16.86 1.30 10.59
N PHE A 51 16.97 1.32 9.25
CA PHE A 51 17.11 0.10 8.43
C PHE A 51 18.37 0.14 7.59
N PRO A 52 19.12 -0.98 7.46
CA PRO A 52 20.07 -1.18 6.39
C PRO A 52 19.34 -1.26 5.05
N ILE A 53 19.48 -0.22 4.20
CA ILE A 53 18.91 -0.19 2.85
C ILE A 53 20.04 -0.36 1.83
N TYR A 54 19.97 -1.44 1.06
CA TYR A 54 20.97 -1.81 0.06
C TYR A 54 20.44 -1.51 -1.34
N ARG A 55 20.97 -0.46 -1.95
CA ARG A 55 20.54 0.00 -3.27
C ARG A 55 21.34 -0.62 -4.40
N THR A 56 20.69 -0.80 -5.57
CA THR A 56 21.36 -1.23 -6.80
C THR A 56 22.38 -0.18 -7.28
N ALA A 57 23.30 -0.60 -8.14
CA ALA A 57 24.13 0.32 -8.90
C ALA A 57 23.27 1.28 -9.76
N PRO A 58 23.76 2.50 -10.07
CA PRO A 58 23.06 3.41 -10.97
C PRO A 58 23.05 2.87 -12.40
N LEU A 59 21.97 3.15 -13.15
CA LEU A 59 21.95 3.00 -14.61
C LEU A 59 22.46 4.30 -15.23
N PRO A 60 23.62 4.32 -15.92
CA PRO A 60 24.26 5.56 -16.34
C PRO A 60 23.47 6.37 -17.36
N TRP A 61 22.57 5.73 -18.12
CA TRP A 61 21.77 6.36 -19.18
C TRP A 61 20.40 6.85 -18.72
N ARG A 62 20.02 6.72 -17.40
CA ARG A 62 18.70 7.12 -16.93
C ARG A 62 18.73 7.80 -15.57
N GLN A 63 18.23 9.05 -15.55
CA GLN A 63 18.15 9.87 -14.33
C GLN A 63 16.73 9.93 -13.73
N HIS A 64 15.69 9.65 -14.51
CA HIS A 64 14.30 9.71 -14.06
C HIS A 64 13.71 8.31 -13.86
N TYR A 65 12.89 8.17 -12.82
CA TYR A 65 12.12 6.96 -12.55
C TYR A 65 10.64 7.26 -12.84
N GLU A 66 9.98 6.32 -13.53
CA GLU A 66 8.53 6.35 -13.76
C GLU A 66 7.85 5.45 -12.72
N VAL A 67 6.75 5.93 -12.15
CA VAL A 67 5.89 5.11 -11.30
C VAL A 67 5.12 4.15 -12.20
N GLY A 68 5.14 2.85 -11.87
CA GLY A 68 4.44 1.82 -12.65
C GLY A 68 5.34 0.98 -13.56
N SER A 69 4.71 0.22 -14.46
CA SER A 69 5.39 -0.70 -15.38
C SER A 69 6.18 0.06 -16.45
N SER A 70 7.46 -0.30 -16.63
CA SER A 70 8.36 0.34 -17.60
C SER A 70 9.30 -0.72 -18.20
N ARG A 71 9.63 -0.62 -19.48
CA ARG A 71 10.58 -1.53 -20.16
C ARG A 71 11.98 -1.52 -19.52
N HIS A 72 12.33 -0.45 -18.83
CA HIS A 72 13.62 -0.33 -18.13
C HIS A 72 13.65 -1.10 -16.80
N LYS A 73 12.51 -1.54 -16.30
CA LYS A 73 12.39 -2.31 -15.06
C LYS A 73 13.23 -3.59 -15.12
N PHE A 74 13.30 -4.26 -16.27
CA PHE A 74 14.15 -5.45 -16.43
C PHE A 74 15.64 -5.22 -16.13
N ALA A 75 16.18 -4.03 -16.49
CA ALA A 75 17.56 -3.71 -16.20
C ALA A 75 17.78 -3.44 -14.69
N TYR A 76 16.82 -2.77 -14.05
CA TYR A 76 16.85 -2.58 -12.60
C TYR A 76 16.72 -3.91 -11.85
N ASP A 77 15.85 -4.82 -12.33
CA ASP A 77 15.68 -6.14 -11.75
C ASP A 77 16.94 -6.97 -11.84
N ALA A 78 17.64 -6.96 -12.99
CA ALA A 78 18.93 -7.63 -13.14
C ALA A 78 19.98 -7.12 -12.14
N LEU A 79 20.08 -5.81 -11.93
CA LEU A 79 20.95 -5.23 -10.90
C LEU A 79 20.49 -5.59 -9.48
N LEU A 80 19.18 -5.70 -9.26
CA LEU A 80 18.64 -6.08 -7.97
C LEU A 80 18.94 -7.54 -7.64
N VAL A 81 18.91 -8.46 -8.62
CA VAL A 81 19.36 -9.85 -8.45
C VAL A 81 20.77 -9.89 -7.88
N LEU A 82 21.71 -9.14 -8.49
CA LEU A 82 23.10 -9.10 -8.04
C LEU A 82 23.23 -8.56 -6.60
N ARG A 83 22.45 -7.52 -6.27
CA ARG A 83 22.46 -6.97 -4.91
C ARG A 83 21.87 -7.92 -3.89
N VAL A 84 20.77 -8.60 -4.21
CA VAL A 84 20.13 -9.59 -3.35
C VAL A 84 21.04 -10.78 -3.12
N LEU A 85 21.69 -11.31 -4.18
CA LEU A 85 22.63 -12.41 -4.08
C LEU A 85 23.84 -12.04 -3.20
N GLU A 86 24.43 -10.86 -3.42
CA GLU A 86 25.53 -10.35 -2.58
C GLU A 86 25.14 -10.34 -1.10
N ARG A 87 23.96 -9.77 -0.80
CA ARG A 87 23.51 -9.65 0.60
C ARG A 87 23.13 -10.99 1.20
N ALA A 88 22.47 -11.86 0.45
CA ALA A 88 22.12 -13.19 0.90
C ALA A 88 23.36 -14.04 1.26
N LEU A 89 24.44 -13.93 0.48
CA LEU A 89 25.71 -14.62 0.76
C LEU A 89 26.44 -14.06 1.98
N ARG A 90 26.43 -12.71 2.16
CA ARG A 90 27.15 -12.04 3.26
C ARG A 90 26.42 -12.15 4.59
N ASP A 91 25.12 -11.86 4.58
CA ASP A 91 24.32 -11.71 5.83
C ASP A 91 23.71 -13.04 6.27
N ARG A 92 23.55 -14.00 5.35
CA ARG A 92 22.91 -15.29 5.55
C ARG A 92 21.55 -15.14 6.28
N PRO A 93 20.56 -14.53 5.61
CA PRO A 93 19.25 -14.34 6.21
C PRO A 93 18.56 -15.68 6.46
N ASP A 94 17.73 -15.72 7.50
CA ASP A 94 16.91 -16.89 7.82
C ASP A 94 15.71 -17.01 6.87
N VAL A 95 15.24 -15.86 6.35
CA VAL A 95 14.08 -15.75 5.46
C VAL A 95 14.32 -14.62 4.46
N ILE A 96 13.93 -14.86 3.21
CA ILE A 96 13.71 -13.82 2.22
C ILE A 96 12.24 -13.42 2.26
N HIS A 97 11.93 -12.13 2.42
CA HIS A 97 10.59 -11.58 2.32
C HIS A 97 10.48 -10.74 1.05
N ALA A 98 9.82 -11.28 0.05
CA ALA A 98 9.73 -10.68 -1.27
C ALA A 98 8.42 -9.91 -1.43
N HIS A 99 8.50 -8.68 -1.92
CA HIS A 99 7.34 -7.88 -2.30
C HIS A 99 7.24 -7.81 -3.81
N MET A 100 6.03 -7.76 -4.34
CA MET A 100 5.73 -7.74 -5.77
C MET A 100 6.27 -8.96 -6.53
N HIS A 101 5.78 -9.24 -7.73
CA HIS A 101 6.14 -10.45 -8.50
C HIS A 101 7.60 -10.47 -8.92
N GLU A 102 8.20 -9.34 -9.24
CA GLU A 102 9.62 -9.24 -9.54
C GLU A 102 10.49 -9.61 -8.32
N GLY A 103 10.09 -9.15 -7.14
CA GLY A 103 10.74 -9.55 -5.88
C GLY A 103 10.59 -11.03 -5.61
N ALA A 104 9.41 -11.60 -5.86
CA ALA A 104 9.15 -13.03 -5.72
C ALA A 104 9.97 -13.86 -6.71
N LEU A 105 10.13 -13.40 -7.95
CA LEU A 105 11.01 -14.04 -8.94
C LEU A 105 12.47 -14.03 -8.47
N ILE A 106 12.99 -12.86 -8.08
CA ILE A 106 14.36 -12.68 -7.61
C ILE A 106 14.61 -13.50 -6.36
N GLY A 107 13.74 -13.36 -5.35
CA GLY A 107 13.84 -14.07 -4.08
C GLY A 107 13.68 -15.58 -4.23
N GLY A 108 12.82 -16.03 -5.15
CA GLY A 108 12.62 -17.44 -5.43
C GLY A 108 13.84 -18.11 -6.07
N VAL A 109 14.50 -17.43 -7.00
CA VAL A 109 15.73 -17.92 -7.64
C VAL A 109 16.88 -17.94 -6.63
N VAL A 110 17.15 -16.84 -5.94
CA VAL A 110 18.25 -16.74 -4.96
C VAL A 110 17.99 -17.64 -3.76
N GLY A 111 16.78 -17.68 -3.22
CA GLY A 111 16.40 -18.51 -2.08
C GLY A 111 16.58 -20.00 -2.37
N ARG A 112 16.14 -20.47 -3.55
CA ARG A 112 16.37 -21.88 -3.95
C ARG A 112 17.84 -22.22 -4.11
N ALA A 113 18.64 -21.34 -4.72
CA ALA A 113 20.06 -21.56 -4.92
C ALA A 113 20.83 -21.64 -3.58
N LEU A 114 20.38 -20.92 -2.55
CA LEU A 114 21.06 -20.84 -1.25
C LEU A 114 20.35 -21.63 -0.13
N GLY A 115 19.23 -22.30 -0.41
CA GLY A 115 18.44 -23.03 0.59
C GLY A 115 17.71 -22.13 1.59
N ILE A 116 17.43 -20.86 1.24
CA ILE A 116 16.76 -19.89 2.09
C ILE A 116 15.26 -19.88 1.73
N PRO A 117 14.34 -20.11 2.70
CA PRO A 117 12.91 -20.05 2.46
C PRO A 117 12.46 -18.63 2.11
N MET A 118 11.46 -18.51 1.21
CA MET A 118 10.93 -17.25 0.79
C MET A 118 9.45 -17.12 1.17
N LEU A 119 9.09 -16.02 1.83
CA LEU A 119 7.74 -15.50 1.96
C LEU A 119 7.49 -14.49 0.83
N PHE A 120 6.34 -14.59 0.17
CA PHE A 120 5.90 -13.60 -0.80
C PHE A 120 4.72 -12.80 -0.26
N ASP A 121 4.90 -11.48 -0.14
CA ASP A 121 3.83 -10.52 0.13
C ASP A 121 3.12 -10.19 -1.18
N PHE A 122 2.01 -10.89 -1.41
CA PHE A 122 1.18 -10.78 -2.61
C PHE A 122 0.15 -9.67 -2.44
N GLN A 123 0.38 -8.53 -3.04
CA GLN A 123 -0.49 -7.34 -2.93
C GLN A 123 -1.55 -7.28 -4.05
N GLY A 124 -1.53 -8.19 -5.00
CA GLY A 124 -2.45 -8.27 -6.14
C GLY A 124 -1.84 -9.03 -7.31
N SER A 125 -2.64 -9.35 -8.33
CA SER A 125 -2.18 -10.00 -9.54
C SER A 125 -1.43 -9.03 -10.44
N ALA A 126 -0.21 -9.37 -10.87
CA ALA A 126 0.58 -8.56 -11.79
C ALA A 126 -0.11 -8.40 -13.14
N THR A 127 -0.74 -9.47 -13.66
CA THR A 127 -1.48 -9.38 -14.94
C THR A 127 -2.74 -8.53 -14.82
N SER A 128 -3.42 -8.53 -13.66
CA SER A 128 -4.56 -7.65 -13.40
C SER A 128 -4.13 -6.19 -13.31
N GLU A 129 -3.06 -5.89 -12.57
CA GLU A 129 -2.48 -4.55 -12.49
C GLU A 129 -2.05 -4.02 -13.88
N MET A 130 -1.42 -4.88 -14.69
CA MET A 130 -1.06 -4.52 -16.06
C MET A 130 -2.28 -4.19 -16.93
N MET A 131 -3.42 -4.85 -16.73
CA MET A 131 -4.67 -4.54 -17.43
C MET A 131 -5.27 -3.22 -16.93
N ASP A 132 -5.34 -3.01 -15.65
CA ASP A 132 -5.86 -1.78 -15.02
C ASP A 132 -5.06 -0.54 -15.47
N HIS A 133 -3.76 -0.72 -15.70
CA HIS A 133 -2.87 0.35 -16.20
C HIS A 133 -2.77 0.40 -17.74
N HIS A 134 -3.60 -0.34 -18.47
CA HIS A 134 -3.61 -0.40 -19.96
C HIS A 134 -2.29 -0.84 -20.61
N PHE A 135 -1.43 -1.59 -19.90
CA PHE A 135 -0.19 -2.18 -20.44
C PHE A 135 -0.41 -3.55 -21.06
N LEU A 136 -1.49 -4.24 -20.68
CA LEU A 136 -1.80 -5.58 -21.16
C LEU A 136 -3.25 -5.63 -21.65
N ASP A 137 -3.43 -5.98 -22.94
CA ASP A 137 -4.75 -6.25 -23.49
C ASP A 137 -5.15 -7.70 -23.16
N PRO A 138 -6.28 -7.93 -22.44
CA PRO A 138 -6.75 -9.28 -22.11
C PRO A 138 -7.09 -10.14 -23.34
N LYS A 139 -7.34 -9.52 -24.51
CA LYS A 139 -7.56 -10.17 -25.79
C LYS A 139 -6.29 -10.27 -26.63
N GLY A 140 -5.22 -9.66 -26.21
CA GLY A 140 -3.95 -9.60 -26.91
C GLY A 140 -3.11 -10.89 -26.79
N PRO A 141 -2.12 -11.09 -27.70
CA PRO A 141 -1.31 -12.30 -27.74
C PRO A 141 -0.40 -12.48 -26.50
N TRP A 142 -0.14 -11.42 -25.77
CA TRP A 142 0.75 -11.43 -24.60
C TRP A 142 0.05 -11.80 -23.28
N TYR A 143 -1.29 -11.76 -23.22
CA TYR A 143 -2.02 -12.10 -21.99
C TYR A 143 -1.73 -13.52 -21.51
N GLY A 144 -1.87 -14.51 -22.40
CA GLY A 144 -1.60 -15.91 -22.05
C GLY A 144 -0.18 -16.18 -21.54
N PRO A 145 0.87 -15.72 -22.26
CA PRO A 145 2.25 -15.82 -21.79
C PRO A 145 2.49 -15.15 -20.43
N MET A 146 2.00 -13.92 -20.22
CA MET A 146 2.16 -13.19 -18.94
C MET A 146 1.45 -13.92 -17.79
N ARG A 147 0.23 -14.40 -18.01
CA ARG A 147 -0.51 -15.18 -17.00
C ARG A 147 0.17 -16.50 -16.65
N ARG A 148 0.84 -17.15 -17.63
CA ARG A 148 1.65 -18.36 -17.38
C ARG A 148 2.91 -18.03 -16.57
N LEU A 149 3.57 -16.91 -16.86
CA LEU A 149 4.74 -16.46 -16.12
C LEU A 149 4.37 -16.15 -14.67
N GLU A 150 3.29 -15.43 -14.44
CA GLU A 150 2.76 -15.14 -13.10
C GLU A 150 2.50 -16.43 -12.32
N ARG A 151 1.75 -17.38 -12.88
CA ARG A 151 1.51 -18.69 -12.27
C ARG A 151 2.80 -19.48 -11.98
N TRP A 152 3.84 -19.32 -12.80
CA TRP A 152 5.11 -19.95 -12.55
C TRP A 152 5.85 -19.28 -11.40
N ILE A 153 5.85 -17.95 -11.31
CA ILE A 153 6.40 -17.19 -10.18
C ILE A 153 5.71 -17.62 -8.89
N ASP A 154 4.40 -17.77 -8.87
CA ASP A 154 3.61 -18.15 -7.68
C ASP A 154 3.89 -19.59 -7.18
N ARG A 155 4.65 -20.38 -7.92
CA ARG A 155 5.14 -21.69 -7.45
C ARG A 155 6.46 -21.57 -6.66
N LEU A 156 7.16 -20.43 -6.75
CA LEU A 156 8.47 -20.25 -6.15
C LEU A 156 8.42 -20.06 -4.61
N PRO A 157 7.48 -19.29 -4.03
CA PRO A 157 7.45 -19.00 -2.60
C PRO A 157 7.23 -20.25 -1.74
N SER A 158 7.76 -20.24 -0.51
CA SER A 158 7.46 -21.25 0.51
C SER A 158 6.08 -21.00 1.14
N ALA A 159 5.70 -19.72 1.28
CA ALA A 159 4.40 -19.27 1.75
C ALA A 159 4.06 -17.88 1.17
N PHE A 160 2.80 -17.47 1.36
CA PHE A 160 2.28 -16.17 0.97
C PHE A 160 1.65 -15.46 2.16
N VAL A 161 1.80 -14.16 2.21
CA VAL A 161 0.88 -13.25 2.90
C VAL A 161 0.17 -12.39 1.86
N THR A 162 -1.04 -11.92 2.16
CA THR A 162 -1.85 -11.14 1.22
C THR A 162 -2.45 -9.93 1.90
N SER A 163 -2.49 -8.79 1.21
CA SER A 163 -3.02 -7.54 1.76
C SER A 163 -4.55 -7.51 1.92
N THR A 164 -5.27 -8.46 1.29
CA THR A 164 -6.74 -8.56 1.35
C THR A 164 -7.18 -10.03 1.34
N HIS A 165 -8.38 -10.31 1.86
CA HIS A 165 -9.00 -11.64 1.71
C HIS A 165 -9.33 -11.96 0.24
N SER A 166 -9.64 -10.94 -0.55
CA SER A 166 -9.87 -11.10 -1.99
C SER A 166 -8.63 -11.57 -2.73
N ALA A 167 -7.45 -11.03 -2.39
CA ALA A 167 -6.16 -11.49 -2.93
C ALA A 167 -5.84 -12.94 -2.50
N ALA A 168 -6.18 -13.32 -1.27
CA ALA A 168 -6.03 -14.70 -0.80
C ALA A 168 -6.94 -15.68 -1.55
N ARG A 169 -8.19 -15.30 -1.84
CA ARG A 169 -9.09 -16.08 -2.68
C ARG A 169 -8.57 -16.23 -4.10
N LEU A 170 -8.12 -15.13 -4.70
CA LEU A 170 -7.52 -15.14 -6.04
C LEU A 170 -6.38 -16.14 -6.15
N LEU A 171 -5.43 -16.15 -5.20
CA LEU A 171 -4.33 -17.11 -5.16
C LEU A 171 -4.81 -18.56 -5.09
N ARG A 172 -5.82 -18.85 -4.27
CA ARG A 172 -6.35 -20.21 -4.07
C ARG A 172 -7.15 -20.68 -5.27
N GLU A 173 -8.07 -19.86 -5.77
CA GLU A 173 -9.08 -20.25 -6.77
C GLU A 173 -8.55 -20.15 -8.21
N GLU A 174 -7.82 -19.09 -8.55
CA GLU A 174 -7.36 -18.87 -9.92
C GLU A 174 -5.91 -19.33 -10.17
N PHE A 175 -5.04 -19.21 -9.16
CA PHE A 175 -3.64 -19.61 -9.29
C PHE A 175 -3.37 -21.01 -8.74
N GLY A 176 -4.33 -21.61 -8.02
CA GLY A 176 -4.22 -22.97 -7.50
C GLY A 176 -3.18 -23.13 -6.39
N VAL A 177 -2.91 -22.06 -5.63
CA VAL A 177 -2.01 -22.10 -4.49
C VAL A 177 -2.70 -22.83 -3.32
N PRO A 178 -2.05 -23.85 -2.71
CA PRO A 178 -2.61 -24.57 -1.59
C PRO A 178 -2.98 -23.65 -0.42
N PRO A 179 -4.18 -23.80 0.18
CA PRO A 179 -4.67 -22.90 1.23
C PRO A 179 -3.73 -22.76 2.43
N GLU A 180 -3.03 -23.83 2.81
CA GLU A 180 -2.08 -23.86 3.92
C GLU A 180 -0.80 -23.02 3.68
N ARG A 181 -0.58 -22.61 2.44
CA ARG A 181 0.54 -21.71 2.08
C ARG A 181 0.12 -20.23 2.06
N VAL A 182 -1.17 -19.91 2.17
CA VAL A 182 -1.71 -18.55 2.05
C VAL A 182 -2.27 -18.09 3.38
N THR A 183 -1.66 -17.07 3.96
CA THR A 183 -2.10 -16.42 5.19
C THR A 183 -2.53 -14.98 4.86
N PRO A 184 -3.82 -14.62 4.97
CA PRO A 184 -4.24 -13.23 4.83
C PRO A 184 -3.64 -12.40 5.97
N VAL A 185 -2.82 -11.42 5.64
CA VAL A 185 -2.29 -10.39 6.54
C VAL A 185 -2.67 -9.06 5.92
N LEU A 186 -3.78 -8.51 6.38
CA LEU A 186 -4.39 -7.32 5.79
C LEU A 186 -3.44 -6.12 5.84
N ASP A 187 -3.69 -5.14 4.97
CA ASP A 187 -3.07 -3.84 5.15
C ASP A 187 -3.44 -3.27 6.51
N CYS A 188 -2.49 -2.61 7.15
CA CYS A 188 -2.64 -2.03 8.47
C CYS A 188 -2.25 -0.55 8.48
N VAL A 189 -2.51 0.12 9.58
CA VAL A 189 -2.15 1.52 9.79
C VAL A 189 -1.45 1.67 11.14
N ASN A 190 -0.51 2.59 11.21
CA ASN A 190 0.09 2.99 12.46
C ASN A 190 -0.83 4.00 13.16
N SER A 191 -1.71 3.52 14.02
CA SER A 191 -2.73 4.34 14.68
C SER A 191 -2.18 5.36 15.67
N ASP A 192 -0.91 5.26 16.09
CA ASP A 192 -0.22 6.25 16.91
C ASP A 192 0.24 7.44 16.08
N ALA A 193 0.69 7.21 14.84
CA ALA A 193 1.09 8.25 13.90
C ALA A 193 -0.12 8.89 13.21
N TRP A 194 -1.16 8.09 12.93
CA TRP A 194 -2.38 8.53 12.24
C TRP A 194 -3.52 8.68 13.26
N ARG A 195 -3.64 9.89 13.82
CA ARG A 195 -4.65 10.20 14.85
C ARG A 195 -5.20 11.62 14.69
N PRO A 196 -6.49 11.85 14.99
CA PRO A 196 -7.15 13.15 14.73
C PRO A 196 -6.58 14.30 15.57
N ASP A 197 -5.99 14.00 16.71
CA ASP A 197 -5.40 14.95 17.65
C ASP A 197 -3.88 15.16 17.45
N ILE A 198 -3.37 14.86 16.23
CA ILE A 198 -1.94 15.03 15.87
C ILE A 198 -1.53 16.50 15.80
N ILE A 199 -2.48 17.42 15.65
CA ILE A 199 -2.27 18.88 15.66
C ILE A 199 -3.24 19.54 16.62
N THR A 200 -2.83 20.70 17.19
CA THR A 200 -3.70 21.54 18.02
C THR A 200 -4.72 22.32 17.17
N ALA A 201 -5.70 22.92 17.83
CA ALA A 201 -6.69 23.78 17.16
C ALA A 201 -6.03 25.00 16.50
N GLU A 202 -5.02 25.59 17.15
CA GLU A 202 -4.25 26.73 16.66
C GLU A 202 -3.42 26.34 15.42
N GLU A 203 -2.75 25.17 15.46
CA GLU A 203 -2.00 24.63 14.30
C GLU A 203 -2.95 24.34 13.12
N ARG A 204 -4.15 23.79 13.41
CA ARG A 204 -5.20 23.53 12.40
C ARG A 204 -5.62 24.83 11.72
N ALA A 205 -5.90 25.88 12.51
CA ALA A 205 -6.30 27.19 11.96
C ALA A 205 -5.18 27.81 11.12
N ALA A 206 -3.94 27.80 11.62
CA ALA A 206 -2.78 28.32 10.92
C ALA A 206 -2.53 27.57 9.59
N LEU A 207 -2.65 26.23 9.59
CA LEU A 207 -2.44 25.42 8.39
C LEU A 207 -3.56 25.62 7.36
N ARG A 208 -4.84 25.71 7.78
CA ARG A 208 -5.94 26.09 6.87
C ARG A 208 -5.70 27.47 6.25
N GLN A 209 -5.31 28.48 7.06
CA GLN A 209 -4.99 29.82 6.57
C GLN A 209 -3.86 29.82 5.54
N SER A 210 -2.78 29.08 5.78
CA SER A 210 -1.64 28.97 4.86
C SER A 210 -2.01 28.35 3.49
N LEU A 211 -3.05 27.51 3.48
CA LEU A 211 -3.62 26.88 2.29
C LEU A 211 -4.69 27.71 1.61
N GLY A 212 -5.07 28.88 2.16
CA GLY A 212 -6.16 29.69 1.65
C GLY A 212 -7.55 29.07 1.86
N ILE A 213 -7.69 28.18 2.86
CA ILE A 213 -8.96 27.53 3.19
C ILE A 213 -9.59 28.30 4.37
N PRO A 214 -10.83 28.82 4.24
CA PRO A 214 -11.53 29.49 5.33
C PRO A 214 -11.68 28.58 6.56
N ALA A 215 -11.71 29.20 7.74
CA ALA A 215 -11.79 28.45 9.00
C ALA A 215 -13.10 27.66 9.15
N ASP A 216 -14.20 28.23 8.61
CA ASP A 216 -15.55 27.67 8.60
C ASP A 216 -15.90 26.83 7.36
N ALA A 217 -14.94 26.67 6.42
CA ALA A 217 -15.15 25.85 5.23
C ALA A 217 -15.37 24.39 5.58
N ARG A 218 -16.30 23.74 4.88
CA ARG A 218 -16.45 22.27 4.85
C ARG A 218 -15.39 21.68 3.97
N LEU A 219 -14.52 20.85 4.52
CA LEU A 219 -13.31 20.38 3.84
C LEU A 219 -13.35 18.89 3.53
N VAL A 220 -13.37 18.57 2.23
CA VAL A 220 -13.15 17.21 1.73
C VAL A 220 -11.66 16.99 1.51
N VAL A 221 -11.11 15.91 2.06
CA VAL A 221 -9.69 15.57 1.85
C VAL A 221 -9.52 14.32 0.97
N TYR A 222 -8.51 14.35 0.11
CA TYR A 222 -8.06 13.23 -0.69
C TYR A 222 -6.54 13.06 -0.52
N LEU A 223 -6.08 11.82 -0.32
CA LEU A 223 -4.67 11.46 -0.26
C LEU A 223 -4.40 10.33 -1.26
N GLY A 224 -3.46 10.50 -2.19
CA GLY A 224 -3.04 9.42 -3.09
C GLY A 224 -2.46 9.90 -4.41
N LEU A 225 -2.17 8.93 -5.30
CA LEU A 225 -1.71 9.25 -6.64
C LEU A 225 -2.78 10.02 -7.43
N LEU A 226 -2.33 11.02 -8.18
CA LEU A 226 -3.19 11.75 -9.13
C LEU A 226 -3.17 10.98 -10.45
N ALA A 227 -4.21 10.20 -10.70
CA ALA A 227 -4.36 9.37 -11.90
C ALA A 227 -5.82 9.02 -12.17
N GLU A 228 -6.14 8.71 -13.42
CA GLU A 228 -7.51 8.32 -13.82
C GLU A 228 -8.00 7.09 -13.05
N HIS A 229 -7.20 6.04 -12.94
CA HIS A 229 -7.55 4.81 -12.21
C HIS A 229 -7.71 5.02 -10.71
N GLN A 230 -7.25 6.14 -10.16
CA GLN A 230 -7.48 6.55 -8.77
C GLN A 230 -8.72 7.44 -8.60
N GLY A 231 -9.41 7.76 -9.70
CA GLY A 231 -10.63 8.57 -9.72
C GLY A 231 -10.41 10.07 -9.56
N THR A 232 -9.19 10.60 -9.84
CA THR A 232 -8.89 12.03 -9.63
C THR A 232 -9.73 12.92 -10.54
N THR A 233 -9.87 12.60 -11.81
CA THR A 233 -10.73 13.34 -12.76
C THR A 233 -12.19 13.29 -12.34
N LEU A 234 -12.66 12.11 -11.91
CA LEU A 234 -14.02 11.91 -11.42
C LEU A 234 -14.29 12.78 -10.18
N LEU A 235 -13.35 12.83 -9.23
CA LEU A 235 -13.43 13.69 -8.04
C LEU A 235 -13.58 15.17 -8.42
N LEU A 236 -12.75 15.66 -9.35
CA LEU A 236 -12.82 17.06 -9.77
C LEU A 236 -14.13 17.41 -10.47
N ARG A 237 -14.68 16.50 -11.27
CA ARG A 237 -16.01 16.69 -11.88
C ARG A 237 -17.11 16.68 -10.82
N ALA A 238 -17.10 15.71 -9.91
CA ALA A 238 -18.05 15.66 -8.80
C ALA A 238 -17.98 16.93 -7.92
N ALA A 239 -16.78 17.47 -7.71
CA ALA A 239 -16.57 18.70 -6.94
C ALA A 239 -17.31 19.91 -7.54
N THR A 240 -17.53 19.97 -8.88
CA THR A 240 -18.32 21.07 -9.49
C THR A 240 -19.78 21.08 -9.00
N HIS A 241 -20.36 19.90 -8.87
CA HIS A 241 -21.72 19.74 -8.36
C HIS A 241 -21.79 20.06 -6.86
N VAL A 242 -20.80 19.58 -6.10
CA VAL A 242 -20.71 19.82 -4.65
C VAL A 242 -20.60 21.33 -4.36
N VAL A 243 -19.68 22.04 -5.01
CA VAL A 243 -19.46 23.48 -4.79
C VAL A 243 -20.68 24.32 -5.20
N ARG A 244 -21.43 23.88 -6.22
CA ARG A 244 -22.67 24.55 -6.62
C ARG A 244 -23.76 24.42 -5.56
N GLU A 245 -23.90 23.26 -4.92
CA GLU A 245 -24.89 22.97 -3.88
C GLU A 245 -24.46 23.46 -2.49
N LEU A 246 -23.17 23.47 -2.22
CA LEU A 246 -22.55 23.86 -0.96
C LEU A 246 -21.39 24.82 -1.25
N PRO A 247 -21.69 26.15 -1.34
CA PRO A 247 -20.68 27.15 -1.71
C PRO A 247 -19.55 27.33 -0.70
N ASP A 248 -19.67 26.80 0.51
CA ASP A 248 -18.66 26.73 1.55
C ASP A 248 -17.80 25.44 1.50
N ALA A 249 -18.03 24.54 0.52
CA ALA A 249 -17.23 23.35 0.34
C ALA A 249 -15.88 23.64 -0.32
N TYR A 250 -14.82 23.04 0.22
CA TYR A 250 -13.46 23.07 -0.27
C TYR A 250 -12.91 21.65 -0.39
N PHE A 251 -11.89 21.49 -1.25
CA PHE A 251 -11.23 20.22 -1.49
C PHE A 251 -9.72 20.36 -1.30
N LEU A 252 -9.14 19.56 -0.43
CA LEU A 252 -7.69 19.45 -0.26
C LEU A 252 -7.22 18.15 -0.88
N VAL A 253 -6.52 18.24 -2.01
CA VAL A 253 -6.08 17.11 -2.82
C VAL A 253 -4.56 16.96 -2.67
N MET A 254 -4.14 15.98 -1.90
CA MET A 254 -2.74 15.68 -1.59
C MET A 254 -2.26 14.54 -2.47
N GLY A 255 -1.39 14.83 -3.44
CA GLY A 255 -0.90 13.80 -4.33
C GLY A 255 -0.10 14.30 -5.53
N TYR A 256 0.47 13.35 -6.25
CA TYR A 256 1.24 13.51 -7.51
C TYR A 256 1.14 12.21 -8.33
N PRO A 257 1.61 12.15 -9.58
CA PRO A 257 2.13 13.21 -10.45
C PRO A 257 1.05 14.07 -11.07
N GLY A 258 1.39 14.90 -12.06
CA GLY A 258 0.40 15.63 -12.88
C GLY A 258 -0.29 16.79 -12.15
N VAL A 259 0.36 17.37 -11.12
CA VAL A 259 -0.24 18.45 -10.30
C VAL A 259 -0.61 19.68 -11.12
N SER A 260 0.23 20.06 -12.10
CA SER A 260 -0.01 21.19 -13.01
C SER A 260 -1.22 20.93 -13.91
N GLU A 261 -1.31 19.74 -14.46
CA GLU A 261 -2.38 19.30 -15.35
C GLU A 261 -3.73 19.27 -14.61
N TYR A 262 -3.77 18.64 -13.44
CA TYR A 262 -4.97 18.59 -12.61
C TYR A 262 -5.38 19.95 -12.05
N ARG A 263 -4.41 20.84 -11.78
CA ARG A 263 -4.70 22.23 -11.39
C ARG A 263 -5.34 23.01 -12.55
N ALA A 264 -4.78 22.91 -13.76
CA ALA A 264 -5.36 23.52 -14.94
C ALA A 264 -6.75 22.95 -15.24
N TYR A 265 -6.94 21.64 -15.06
CA TYR A 265 -8.24 21.02 -15.23
C TYR A 265 -9.26 21.50 -14.20
N ALA A 266 -8.92 21.58 -12.92
CA ALA A 266 -9.79 22.15 -11.90
C ALA A 266 -10.17 23.62 -12.20
N GLN A 267 -9.24 24.43 -12.70
CA GLN A 267 -9.51 25.80 -13.14
C GLN A 267 -10.50 25.84 -14.31
N SER A 268 -10.34 24.96 -15.31
CA SER A 268 -11.26 24.87 -16.45
C SER A 268 -12.69 24.46 -16.04
N LEU A 269 -12.84 23.77 -14.93
CA LEU A 269 -14.12 23.41 -14.32
C LEU A 269 -14.71 24.49 -13.40
N GLY A 270 -14.07 25.68 -13.30
CA GLY A 270 -14.53 26.77 -12.44
C GLY A 270 -14.24 26.56 -10.94
N LEU A 271 -13.35 25.61 -10.58
CA LEU A 271 -13.01 25.28 -9.20
C LEU A 271 -11.80 26.07 -8.66
N ALA A 272 -11.38 27.16 -9.34
CA ALA A 272 -10.30 28.01 -8.88
C ALA A 272 -10.57 28.53 -7.44
N GLY A 273 -9.60 28.34 -6.55
CA GLY A 273 -9.73 28.73 -5.14
C GLY A 273 -10.62 27.80 -4.27
N ARG A 274 -11.25 26.77 -4.87
CA ARG A 274 -12.04 25.75 -4.14
C ARG A 274 -11.32 24.42 -4.02
N VAL A 275 -10.39 24.13 -4.94
CA VAL A 275 -9.56 22.92 -4.92
C VAL A 275 -8.11 23.33 -4.69
N VAL A 276 -7.54 22.87 -3.59
CA VAL A 276 -6.14 23.07 -3.22
C VAL A 276 -5.37 21.77 -3.51
N LEU A 277 -4.47 21.82 -4.49
CA LEU A 277 -3.57 20.70 -4.80
C LEU A 277 -2.19 20.96 -4.17
N THR A 278 -1.82 20.17 -3.16
CA THR A 278 -0.55 20.33 -2.44
C THR A 278 0.66 19.79 -3.19
N GLY A 279 0.42 18.87 -4.13
CA GLY A 279 1.48 18.08 -4.73
C GLY A 279 1.90 16.90 -3.88
N ARG A 280 3.16 16.45 -4.08
CA ARG A 280 3.74 15.36 -3.30
C ARG A 280 3.73 15.71 -1.82
N MET A 281 3.27 14.77 -1.01
CA MET A 281 3.23 14.87 0.44
C MET A 281 4.13 13.80 1.03
N ASP A 282 5.02 14.18 1.94
CA ASP A 282 5.79 13.21 2.71
C ASP A 282 4.87 12.43 3.64
N TYR A 283 5.08 11.13 3.72
CA TYR A 283 4.22 10.20 4.50
C TYR A 283 4.03 10.68 5.94
N GLU A 284 5.10 11.15 6.57
CA GLU A 284 5.12 11.61 7.96
C GLU A 284 4.36 12.93 8.17
N GLN A 285 4.13 13.71 7.11
CA GLN A 285 3.38 14.98 7.18
C GLN A 285 1.88 14.80 6.88
N ALA A 286 1.54 13.75 6.13
CA ALA A 286 0.18 13.52 5.68
C ALA A 286 -0.89 13.52 6.81
N PRO A 287 -0.65 12.95 8.02
CA PRO A 287 -1.61 12.99 9.11
C PRO A 287 -2.02 14.42 9.51
N ARG A 288 -1.08 15.37 9.53
CA ARG A 288 -1.35 16.78 9.88
C ARG A 288 -2.33 17.44 8.91
N TYR A 289 -2.20 17.13 7.62
CA TYR A 289 -3.08 17.66 6.57
C TYR A 289 -4.43 16.93 6.55
N LEU A 290 -4.47 15.62 6.80
CA LEU A 290 -5.72 14.89 6.94
C LEU A 290 -6.53 15.38 8.15
N ALA A 291 -5.87 15.78 9.24
CA ALA A 291 -6.53 16.35 10.42
C ALA A 291 -7.28 17.66 10.13
N LEU A 292 -7.06 18.29 8.99
CA LEU A 292 -7.82 19.47 8.55
C LEU A 292 -9.22 19.12 8.04
N GLY A 293 -9.41 17.89 7.50
CA GLY A 293 -10.62 17.46 6.82
C GLY A 293 -11.81 17.26 7.75
N ASP A 294 -12.99 17.45 7.19
CA ASP A 294 -14.26 17.10 7.84
C ASP A 294 -14.75 15.73 7.35
N ILE A 295 -14.54 15.43 6.05
CA ILE A 295 -14.73 14.11 5.46
C ILE A 295 -13.57 13.77 4.53
N ALA A 296 -13.39 12.48 4.25
CA ALA A 296 -12.43 11.99 3.27
C ALA A 296 -13.15 11.37 2.05
N VAL A 297 -12.44 11.29 0.92
CA VAL A 297 -12.95 10.67 -0.30
C VAL A 297 -11.94 9.71 -0.91
N ALA A 298 -12.41 8.53 -1.35
CA ALA A 298 -11.63 7.52 -2.04
C ALA A 298 -12.38 7.00 -3.28
N PRO A 299 -12.31 7.70 -4.42
CA PRO A 299 -13.13 7.41 -5.61
C PRO A 299 -12.49 6.35 -6.52
N LYS A 300 -11.66 5.45 -5.99
CA LYS A 300 -11.04 4.37 -6.74
C LYS A 300 -12.02 3.21 -6.92
N VAL A 301 -12.12 2.72 -8.16
CA VAL A 301 -12.86 1.52 -8.49
C VAL A 301 -11.85 0.41 -8.83
N SER A 302 -11.46 -0.37 -7.85
CA SER A 302 -10.61 -1.55 -8.05
C SER A 302 -11.13 -2.70 -7.20
N ALA A 303 -11.21 -3.88 -7.80
CA ALA A 303 -11.74 -5.07 -7.11
C ALA A 303 -10.66 -5.84 -6.33
N THR A 304 -9.38 -5.63 -6.60
CA THR A 304 -8.29 -6.50 -6.11
C THR A 304 -7.19 -5.77 -5.36
N GLU A 305 -6.94 -4.50 -5.66
CA GLU A 305 -5.88 -3.74 -5.00
C GLU A 305 -6.34 -3.13 -3.69
N GLY A 306 -5.54 -3.30 -2.65
CA GLY A 306 -5.70 -2.62 -1.37
C GLY A 306 -5.79 -1.10 -1.53
N ALA A 307 -6.61 -0.47 -0.72
CA ALA A 307 -6.79 0.98 -0.69
C ALA A 307 -6.27 1.53 0.65
N GLY A 308 -4.96 1.44 0.90
CA GLY A 308 -4.31 1.82 2.16
C GLY A 308 -4.70 3.20 2.69
N LYS A 309 -5.07 4.15 1.80
CA LYS A 309 -5.62 5.45 2.22
C LYS A 309 -6.90 5.34 3.08
N LEU A 310 -7.72 4.30 2.87
CA LEU A 310 -8.92 4.06 3.68
C LEU A 310 -8.58 3.77 5.14
N LEU A 311 -7.49 3.05 5.36
CA LEU A 311 -7.00 2.76 6.71
C LEU A 311 -6.48 4.02 7.39
N ASN A 312 -5.81 4.90 6.63
CA ASN A 312 -5.40 6.20 7.14
C ASN A 312 -6.63 7.06 7.53
N TYR A 313 -7.68 7.06 6.69
CA TYR A 313 -8.91 7.79 6.98
C TYR A 313 -9.65 7.20 8.19
N LEU A 314 -9.73 5.87 8.30
CA LEU A 314 -10.26 5.18 9.49
C LEU A 314 -9.50 5.60 10.77
N ALA A 315 -8.17 5.54 10.74
CA ALA A 315 -7.33 5.87 11.88
C ALA A 315 -7.47 7.36 12.28
N MET A 316 -7.62 8.24 11.29
CA MET A 316 -7.90 9.66 11.50
C MET A 316 -9.35 9.96 11.95
N GLY A 317 -10.22 8.93 11.97
CA GLY A 317 -11.63 9.11 12.32
C GLY A 317 -12.39 9.99 11.31
N LEU A 318 -12.00 9.97 10.04
CA LEU A 318 -12.60 10.76 8.98
C LEU A 318 -13.74 9.97 8.30
N PRO A 319 -15.01 10.42 8.38
CA PRO A 319 -16.10 9.87 7.59
C PRO A 319 -15.69 9.82 6.12
N THR A 320 -15.79 8.63 5.51
CA THR A 320 -15.16 8.38 4.20
C THR A 320 -16.19 8.05 3.15
N VAL A 321 -16.26 8.87 2.10
CA VAL A 321 -17.07 8.64 0.90
C VAL A 321 -16.26 7.79 -0.10
N THR A 322 -16.88 6.71 -0.59
CA THR A 322 -16.24 5.78 -1.54
C THR A 322 -17.28 5.03 -2.37
N PHE A 323 -16.82 4.22 -3.31
CA PHE A 323 -17.67 3.29 -4.05
C PHE A 323 -17.75 1.92 -3.36
N THR A 324 -18.84 1.20 -3.60
CA THR A 324 -19.00 -0.18 -3.15
C THR A 324 -18.09 -1.08 -3.96
N THR A 325 -17.03 -1.58 -3.32
CA THR A 325 -16.14 -2.60 -3.87
C THR A 325 -15.81 -3.61 -2.76
N PRO A 326 -15.46 -4.86 -3.10
CA PRO A 326 -15.11 -5.86 -2.07
C PRO A 326 -14.02 -5.40 -1.11
N VAL A 327 -13.03 -4.65 -1.60
CA VAL A 327 -11.93 -4.12 -0.78
C VAL A 327 -12.39 -2.98 0.13
N ASN A 328 -13.22 -2.06 -0.38
CA ASN A 328 -13.71 -0.95 0.42
C ASN A 328 -14.66 -1.43 1.52
N GLU A 329 -15.50 -2.43 1.23
CA GLU A 329 -16.37 -3.09 2.23
C GLU A 329 -15.56 -3.87 3.27
N GLU A 330 -14.46 -4.52 2.87
CA GLU A 330 -13.55 -5.22 3.79
C GLU A 330 -12.97 -4.25 4.83
N TYR A 331 -12.55 -3.05 4.42
CA TYR A 331 -11.95 -2.06 5.32
C TYR A 331 -13.01 -1.28 6.10
N LEU A 332 -13.98 -0.70 5.44
CA LEU A 332 -14.93 0.23 6.05
C LEU A 332 -16.15 -0.48 6.67
N GLY A 333 -16.61 -1.60 6.07
CA GLY A 333 -17.85 -2.27 6.47
C GLY A 333 -19.04 -1.32 6.44
N GLU A 334 -19.89 -1.37 7.44
CA GLU A 334 -21.07 -0.50 7.58
C GLU A 334 -20.73 0.96 7.92
N LEU A 335 -19.47 1.27 8.22
CA LEU A 335 -19.03 2.63 8.54
C LEU A 335 -18.69 3.45 7.29
N GLY A 336 -18.64 2.82 6.11
CA GLY A 336 -18.38 3.50 4.84
C GLY A 336 -19.58 4.30 4.35
N LEU A 337 -19.34 5.51 3.81
CA LEU A 337 -20.37 6.32 3.15
C LEU A 337 -20.33 6.00 1.64
N TYR A 338 -21.09 4.99 1.24
CA TYR A 338 -21.05 4.47 -0.12
C TYR A 338 -21.89 5.31 -1.07
N ALA A 339 -21.34 5.66 -2.24
CA ALA A 339 -22.09 6.23 -3.35
C ALA A 339 -22.97 5.14 -3.98
N GLU A 340 -24.17 5.51 -4.40
CA GLU A 340 -25.13 4.56 -4.99
C GLU A 340 -24.68 4.05 -6.36
N THR A 341 -24.03 4.94 -7.14
CA THR A 341 -23.43 4.60 -8.43
C THR A 341 -21.96 4.99 -8.47
N ALA A 342 -21.14 4.21 -9.20
CA ALA A 342 -19.71 4.45 -9.33
C ALA A 342 -19.40 5.42 -10.47
N ASP A 343 -20.04 6.59 -10.44
CA ASP A 343 -19.94 7.64 -11.44
C ASP A 343 -19.89 9.04 -10.79
N GLU A 344 -19.84 10.07 -11.62
CA GLU A 344 -19.77 11.47 -11.19
C GLU A 344 -20.98 11.92 -10.36
N PRO A 345 -22.24 11.69 -10.80
CA PRO A 345 -23.41 12.09 -10.02
C PRO A 345 -23.49 11.37 -8.68
N GLY A 346 -23.29 10.05 -8.65
CA GLY A 346 -23.35 9.26 -7.42
C GLY A 346 -22.28 9.69 -6.41
N LEU A 347 -21.05 9.99 -6.86
CA LEU A 347 -20.01 10.52 -5.99
C LEU A 347 -20.38 11.90 -5.43
N ALA A 348 -20.92 12.79 -6.28
CA ALA A 348 -21.32 14.13 -5.86
C ALA A 348 -22.46 14.09 -4.82
N GLU A 349 -23.49 13.28 -5.05
CA GLU A 349 -24.61 13.11 -4.11
C GLU A 349 -24.15 12.57 -2.76
N ALA A 350 -23.26 11.55 -2.76
CA ALA A 350 -22.70 10.99 -1.54
C ALA A 350 -21.87 12.01 -0.77
N LEU A 351 -21.05 12.83 -1.46
CA LEU A 351 -20.27 13.91 -0.84
C LEU A 351 -21.17 15.00 -0.25
N ILE A 352 -22.22 15.43 -0.99
CA ILE A 352 -23.19 16.44 -0.51
C ILE A 352 -23.92 15.93 0.73
N ARG A 353 -24.40 14.69 0.70
CA ARG A 353 -25.06 14.05 1.85
C ARG A 353 -24.14 14.02 3.05
N ALA A 354 -22.91 13.49 2.87
CA ALA A 354 -21.91 13.44 3.93
C ALA A 354 -21.60 14.82 4.54
N LEU A 355 -21.39 15.84 3.71
CA LEU A 355 -21.11 17.21 4.17
C LEU A 355 -22.31 17.89 4.88
N ARG A 356 -23.54 17.52 4.55
CA ARG A 356 -24.75 18.03 5.24
C ARG A 356 -24.96 17.35 6.59
N GLU A 357 -24.59 16.07 6.72
CA GLU A 357 -24.77 15.27 7.93
C GLU A 357 -23.63 15.48 8.96
N VAL A 358 -22.55 16.11 8.55
CA VAL A 358 -21.31 16.31 9.35
C VAL A 358 -21.50 17.33 10.52
N GLU A 359 -22.71 17.82 10.82
CA GLU A 359 -22.90 18.64 12.02
C GLU A 359 -22.49 17.95 13.35
N SER A 360 -22.31 16.62 13.33
CA SER A 360 -21.71 15.87 14.45
C SER A 360 -20.95 14.61 13.97
N PRO A 361 -19.75 14.75 13.39
CA PRO A 361 -18.95 13.61 12.88
C PRO A 361 -18.42 12.70 14.00
N ARG A 362 -18.51 13.10 15.26
CA ARG A 362 -17.84 12.46 16.40
C ARG A 362 -18.20 10.96 16.59
N PRO A 363 -19.46 10.50 16.57
CA PRO A 363 -19.76 9.09 16.79
C PRO A 363 -19.25 8.18 15.68
N LEU A 364 -19.48 8.55 14.40
CA LEU A 364 -19.01 7.79 13.25
C LEU A 364 -17.47 7.77 13.19
N GLY A 365 -16.82 8.93 13.33
CA GLY A 365 -15.36 9.03 13.33
C GLY A 365 -14.72 8.22 14.47
N GLN A 366 -15.31 8.23 15.66
CA GLN A 366 -14.85 7.39 16.77
C GLN A 366 -15.00 5.89 16.48
N ALA A 367 -16.12 5.49 15.86
CA ALA A 367 -16.32 4.10 15.45
C ALA A 367 -15.31 3.66 14.39
N MET A 368 -15.04 4.53 13.39
CA MET A 368 -14.02 4.30 12.37
C MET A 368 -12.63 4.13 12.98
N ARG A 369 -12.22 5.03 13.89
CA ARG A 369 -10.93 4.92 14.57
C ARG A 369 -10.84 3.65 15.43
N ARG A 370 -11.88 3.30 16.20
CA ARG A 370 -11.90 2.03 16.94
C ARG A 370 -11.69 0.85 16.00
N ARG A 371 -12.40 0.80 14.87
CA ARG A 371 -12.22 -0.26 13.88
C ARG A 371 -10.78 -0.34 13.35
N ALA A 372 -10.12 0.81 13.11
CA ALA A 372 -8.72 0.84 12.71
C ALA A 372 -7.80 0.21 13.75
N ILE A 373 -7.95 0.61 15.02
CA ILE A 373 -7.12 0.11 16.12
C ILE A 373 -7.38 -1.39 16.39
N GLU A 374 -8.64 -1.83 16.36
CA GLU A 374 -9.00 -3.20 16.71
C GLU A 374 -8.75 -4.23 15.60
N ARG A 375 -8.67 -3.79 14.33
CA ARG A 375 -8.63 -4.73 13.20
C ARG A 375 -7.44 -4.55 12.25
N PHE A 376 -6.78 -3.41 12.30
CA PHE A 376 -5.78 -3.04 11.30
C PHE A 376 -4.51 -2.48 11.96
N ASP A 377 -4.07 -3.12 13.05
CA ASP A 377 -2.83 -2.75 13.74
C ASP A 377 -1.64 -3.55 13.22
N TRP A 378 -0.52 -2.86 12.98
CA TRP A 378 0.69 -3.50 12.47
C TRP A 378 1.34 -4.47 13.45
N SER A 379 1.09 -4.36 14.77
CA SER A 379 1.65 -5.30 15.76
C SER A 379 1.06 -6.69 15.61
N ASP A 380 -0.26 -6.79 15.33
CA ASP A 380 -0.95 -8.04 15.09
C ASP A 380 -0.54 -8.65 13.75
N ALA A 381 -0.50 -7.83 12.70
CA ALA A 381 -0.02 -8.24 11.39
C ALA A 381 1.41 -8.80 11.43
N ALA A 382 2.31 -8.14 12.17
CA ALA A 382 3.68 -8.62 12.34
C ALA A 382 3.76 -9.94 13.12
N ALA A 383 2.85 -10.19 14.08
CA ALA A 383 2.76 -11.47 14.78
C ALA A 383 2.33 -12.60 13.83
N GLU A 384 1.39 -12.34 12.93
CA GLU A 384 0.98 -13.29 11.91
C GLU A 384 2.12 -13.59 10.90
N ILE A 385 2.84 -12.56 10.45
CA ILE A 385 4.02 -12.73 9.58
C ILE A 385 5.11 -13.54 10.29
N GLU A 386 5.37 -13.26 11.57
CA GLU A 386 6.34 -14.02 12.39
C GLU A 386 5.96 -15.51 12.47
N ALA A 387 4.67 -15.82 12.68
CA ALA A 387 4.20 -17.21 12.68
C ALA A 387 4.41 -17.91 11.34
N VAL A 388 4.27 -17.18 10.21
CA VAL A 388 4.62 -17.71 8.88
C VAL A 388 6.12 -17.96 8.77
N TYR A 389 6.96 -17.05 9.23
CA TYR A 389 8.41 -17.25 9.23
C TYR A 389 8.82 -18.50 10.04
N GLU A 390 8.24 -18.71 11.20
CA GLU A 390 8.51 -19.90 12.02
C GLU A 390 8.14 -21.19 11.28
N ARG A 391 7.01 -21.21 10.62
CA ARG A 391 6.52 -22.35 9.83
C ARG A 391 7.41 -22.69 8.64
N ILE A 392 7.90 -21.69 7.89
CA ILE A 392 8.73 -21.95 6.69
C ILE A 392 10.20 -22.17 7.01
N ALA A 393 10.75 -21.48 8.01
CA ALA A 393 12.15 -21.66 8.40
C ALA A 393 12.37 -22.94 9.25
N GLY A 394 11.36 -23.36 10.02
CA GLY A 394 11.43 -24.60 10.80
C GLY A 394 11.47 -25.89 9.94
N ARG A 395 10.94 -25.83 8.71
CA ARG A 395 11.00 -26.96 7.76
C ARG A 395 12.39 -27.21 7.18
N ASN A 396 13.30 -26.25 7.26
CA ASN A 396 14.67 -26.33 6.75
C ASN A 396 15.71 -26.53 7.85
N ALA A 397 15.31 -26.74 9.10
CA ALA A 397 16.24 -27.10 10.16
C ALA A 397 16.84 -28.48 9.81
N PRO A 398 18.19 -28.65 9.74
CA PRO A 398 18.81 -29.95 9.52
C PRO A 398 18.32 -30.88 10.63
N VAL A 399 17.80 -32.05 10.22
CA VAL A 399 17.49 -33.13 11.16
C VAL A 399 18.74 -33.38 11.99
N PRO A 400 18.72 -33.28 13.33
CA PRO A 400 19.89 -33.53 14.13
C PRO A 400 20.37 -34.96 13.82
N SER A 401 21.60 -35.08 13.31
CA SER A 401 22.23 -36.38 13.05
C SER A 401 22.18 -37.15 14.36
N LYS A 402 21.48 -38.28 14.37
CA LYS A 402 21.51 -39.22 15.48
C LYS A 402 22.96 -39.57 15.72
N ARG A 403 23.54 -39.14 16.85
CA ARG A 403 24.84 -39.64 17.30
C ARG A 403 24.73 -41.16 17.36
N PRO A 404 25.68 -41.89 16.78
CA PRO A 404 25.70 -43.34 16.94
C PRO A 404 25.81 -43.65 18.43
N VAL A 405 24.87 -44.43 18.93
CA VAL A 405 24.92 -45.00 20.29
C VAL A 405 26.16 -45.87 20.32
N ALA A 406 27.14 -45.51 21.16
CA ALA A 406 28.26 -46.33 21.44
C ALA A 406 27.73 -47.68 21.98
N ARG A 407 28.01 -48.78 21.29
CA ARG A 407 27.77 -50.11 21.80
C ARG A 407 28.87 -50.36 22.83
N ASP A 408 28.47 -50.33 24.08
CA ASP A 408 29.29 -50.91 25.14
C ASP A 408 29.44 -52.41 24.86
N SER A 409 30.66 -52.80 24.58
CA SER A 409 31.09 -54.20 24.52
C SER A 409 31.47 -54.65 25.93
N CYS A 410 30.70 -55.58 26.47
CA CYS A 410 31.18 -56.50 27.51
C CYS A 410 31.98 -57.61 26.87
#